data_20fe0eefeeff432d9cd6ce2fc385b81d
#
_entry.id   20fe0eefeeff432d9cd6ce2fc385b81d
#
_cell.length_a   1.000
_cell.length_b   1.000
_cell.length_c   1.000
_cell.angle_alpha   90.00
_cell.angle_beta   90.00
_cell.angle_gamma   90.00
#
_symmetry.space_group_name_H-M   'P 1'
#
loop_
_entity.id
_entity.type
_entity.pdbx_description
1 polymer ?
#
loop_
_entity_poly.entity_id
_entity_poly.type
_entity_poly.pdbx_seq_one_letter_code
_entity_poly.pdbx_strand_id
1 'polypeptide(L)'
;MRCDLHVHTIHSGMCTVPVARRFCRESFSDPLEVYRRLKNAGMDLVTITDHDSIGAAEQLESFPDFFASEEVSITMPSGSEAHLSVYGLSAGQHVEVQRRRDDLPRLVAYLSEQRLLFGINHLFSALTGPRSRSDFDWFEHHFPVWESRNGAMEECANQFSAALAARAGKPVTGGSDSHTLRTLARTYTEVPGARSAAEFLAGLRAGKGRVHGVSGDWTRVTADVLTITAHMLRERPWTLALLPFTLGIPVATFLNVLRERRFAVQWAARLLPNAPSGAVPEPVVEAA
;
A
#
# COMPACT_ATOMS: atom_id res chain seq x y z
N MET A 1 0.54 19.80 2.93
CA MET A 1 -0.24 18.84 3.74
C MET A 1 0.41 17.46 3.63
N ARG A 2 0.33 16.68 4.71
CA ARG A 2 0.88 15.32 4.85
C ARG A 2 -0.24 14.31 4.98
N CYS A 3 -0.12 13.17 4.34
CA CYS A 3 -1.06 12.06 4.42
C CYS A 3 -0.32 10.72 4.26
N ASP A 4 -0.63 9.76 5.12
CA ASP A 4 -0.28 8.37 4.91
C ASP A 4 -1.28 7.80 3.90
N LEU A 5 -0.81 7.45 2.70
CA LEU A 5 -1.67 7.10 1.58
C LEU A 5 -1.92 5.59 1.41
N HIS A 6 -1.43 4.78 2.36
CA HIS A 6 -1.61 3.34 2.31
C HIS A 6 -1.78 2.77 3.73
N VAL A 7 -3.03 2.55 4.14
CA VAL A 7 -3.39 2.18 5.52
C VAL A 7 -4.57 1.23 5.51
N HIS A 8 -4.49 0.17 6.31
CA HIS A 8 -5.50 -0.88 6.43
C HIS A 8 -6.15 -0.95 7.81
N THR A 9 -7.45 -1.26 7.81
CA THR A 9 -8.27 -1.42 9.00
C THR A 9 -8.95 -2.80 9.03
N ILE A 10 -9.84 -3.00 10.00
CA ILE A 10 -10.66 -4.22 10.10
C ILE A 10 -11.53 -4.47 8.86
N HIS A 11 -11.72 -3.46 8.00
CA HIS A 11 -12.53 -3.55 6.79
C HIS A 11 -11.77 -4.12 5.59
N SER A 12 -10.44 -4.33 5.67
CA SER A 12 -9.64 -5.03 4.64
C SER A 12 -9.98 -6.52 4.49
N GLY A 13 -10.84 -7.05 5.38
CA GLY A 13 -11.29 -8.43 5.27
C GLY A 13 -10.33 -9.44 5.86
N MET A 14 -10.27 -10.60 5.24
CA MET A 14 -9.48 -11.74 5.73
C MET A 14 -8.14 -11.80 5.04
N CYS A 15 -7.09 -12.22 5.76
CA CYS A 15 -5.75 -12.33 5.20
C CYS A 15 -5.70 -13.32 4.02
N THR A 16 -4.72 -13.12 3.13
CA THR A 16 -4.53 -13.94 1.92
C THR A 16 -3.80 -15.25 2.18
N VAL A 17 -3.21 -15.43 3.39
CA VAL A 17 -2.45 -16.64 3.75
C VAL A 17 -3.36 -17.89 3.71
N PRO A 18 -3.04 -18.92 2.91
CA PRO A 18 -3.82 -20.15 2.86
C PRO A 18 -4.04 -20.72 4.28
N VAL A 19 -5.22 -21.32 4.54
CA VAL A 19 -5.67 -21.78 5.85
C VAL A 19 -6.00 -20.63 6.80
N ALA A 20 -5.07 -19.69 7.08
CA ALA A 20 -5.32 -18.56 7.99
C ALA A 20 -6.44 -17.65 7.52
N ARG A 21 -6.66 -17.49 6.22
CA ARG A 21 -7.78 -16.72 5.62
C ARG A 21 -9.18 -17.12 6.10
N ARG A 22 -9.32 -18.28 6.74
CA ARG A 22 -10.60 -18.74 7.29
C ARG A 22 -10.93 -18.14 8.66
N PHE A 23 -9.92 -17.61 9.35
CA PHE A 23 -10.08 -17.16 10.73
C PHE A 23 -9.20 -15.97 11.15
N CYS A 24 -8.27 -15.55 10.33
CA CYS A 24 -7.41 -14.40 10.59
C CYS A 24 -7.77 -13.24 9.68
N ARG A 25 -8.04 -12.08 10.25
CA ARG A 25 -8.18 -10.83 9.50
C ARG A 25 -6.82 -10.35 9.03
N GLU A 26 -6.81 -9.54 8.00
CA GLU A 26 -5.60 -8.88 7.52
C GLU A 26 -5.16 -7.78 8.49
N SER A 27 -6.11 -6.99 8.97
CA SER A 27 -5.90 -6.00 10.03
C SER A 27 -6.99 -6.10 11.10
N PHE A 28 -6.63 -5.75 12.33
CA PHE A 28 -7.53 -5.61 13.49
C PHE A 28 -7.63 -4.15 13.95
N SER A 29 -7.11 -3.21 13.18
CA SER A 29 -7.07 -1.80 13.53
C SER A 29 -8.46 -1.16 13.38
N ASP A 30 -8.98 -0.56 14.44
CA ASP A 30 -10.24 0.19 14.42
C ASP A 30 -10.05 1.51 13.64
N PRO A 31 -10.96 1.89 12.71
CA PRO A 31 -10.82 3.10 11.91
C PRO A 31 -10.66 4.39 12.72
N LEU A 32 -11.41 4.57 13.83
CA LEU A 32 -11.30 5.75 14.68
C LEU A 32 -9.96 5.81 15.42
N GLU A 33 -9.45 4.65 15.86
CA GLU A 33 -8.14 4.60 16.49
C GLU A 33 -7.02 4.89 15.48
N VAL A 34 -7.13 4.37 14.25
CA VAL A 34 -6.23 4.71 13.14
C VAL A 34 -6.25 6.21 12.87
N TYR A 35 -7.44 6.81 12.73
CA TYR A 35 -7.59 8.25 12.54
C TYR A 35 -6.86 9.05 13.64
N ARG A 36 -7.13 8.74 14.92
CA ARG A 36 -6.49 9.43 16.06
C ARG A 36 -4.97 9.29 16.03
N ARG A 37 -4.45 8.10 15.70
CA ARG A 37 -3.02 7.84 15.60
C ARG A 37 -2.36 8.63 14.49
N LEU A 38 -2.96 8.67 13.31
CA LEU A 38 -2.46 9.45 12.18
C LEU A 38 -2.44 10.95 12.50
N LYS A 39 -3.51 11.48 13.12
CA LYS A 39 -3.56 12.88 13.56
C LYS A 39 -2.50 13.18 14.61
N ASN A 40 -2.31 12.33 15.59
CA ASN A 40 -1.28 12.49 16.63
C ASN A 40 0.15 12.38 16.06
N ALA A 41 0.33 11.67 14.96
CA ALA A 41 1.60 11.59 14.25
C ALA A 41 1.85 12.78 13.28
N GLY A 42 0.93 13.77 13.27
CA GLY A 42 1.09 15.01 12.48
C GLY A 42 0.63 14.91 11.03
N MET A 43 -0.23 13.94 10.70
CA MET A 43 -0.89 13.90 9.40
C MET A 43 -1.98 14.98 9.33
N ASP A 44 -1.95 15.79 8.27
CA ASP A 44 -2.94 16.85 8.03
C ASP A 44 -4.24 16.26 7.51
N LEU A 45 -4.12 15.28 6.63
CA LEU A 45 -5.21 14.52 6.04
C LEU A 45 -5.14 13.05 6.46
N VAL A 46 -6.29 12.41 6.49
CA VAL A 46 -6.43 10.97 6.76
C VAL A 46 -7.17 10.31 5.61
N THR A 47 -6.69 9.17 5.17
CA THR A 47 -7.38 8.25 4.29
C THR A 47 -7.14 6.82 4.74
N ILE A 48 -8.03 5.93 4.35
CA ILE A 48 -7.94 4.48 4.56
C ILE A 48 -8.05 3.82 3.19
N THR A 49 -7.22 2.83 2.97
CA THR A 49 -7.13 2.10 1.70
C THR A 49 -7.36 0.60 1.92
N ASP A 50 -8.45 0.27 2.61
CA ASP A 50 -8.83 -1.13 2.83
C ASP A 50 -9.02 -1.87 1.51
N HIS A 51 -8.69 -3.17 1.49
CA HIS A 51 -8.84 -4.00 0.32
C HIS A 51 -10.29 -4.09 -0.12
N ASP A 52 -10.57 -3.66 -1.35
CA ASP A 52 -11.87 -3.76 -2.01
C ASP A 52 -13.03 -3.18 -1.18
N SER A 53 -12.75 -2.21 -0.30
CA SER A 53 -13.70 -1.70 0.68
C SER A 53 -13.48 -0.24 1.02
N ILE A 54 -14.58 0.48 1.23
CA ILE A 54 -14.61 1.81 1.83
C ILE A 54 -15.34 1.80 3.19
N GLY A 55 -15.46 0.63 3.83
CA GLY A 55 -16.22 0.49 5.08
C GLY A 55 -15.77 1.41 6.22
N ALA A 56 -14.50 1.81 6.24
CA ALA A 56 -14.00 2.78 7.21
C ALA A 56 -14.65 4.18 7.04
N ALA A 57 -15.14 4.53 5.85
CA ALA A 57 -15.78 5.82 5.61
C ALA A 57 -17.06 6.01 6.43
N GLU A 58 -17.80 4.94 6.75
CA GLU A 58 -19.01 5.02 7.59
C GLU A 58 -18.73 5.69 8.95
N GLN A 59 -17.52 5.51 9.48
CA GLN A 59 -17.11 6.08 10.76
C GLN A 59 -16.35 7.40 10.63
N LEU A 60 -15.76 7.67 9.46
CA LEU A 60 -14.79 8.75 9.29
C LEU A 60 -15.28 9.90 8.37
N GLU A 61 -16.34 9.71 7.59
CA GLU A 61 -16.81 10.70 6.61
C GLU A 61 -17.24 12.06 7.23
N SER A 62 -17.56 12.07 8.52
CA SER A 62 -17.90 13.30 9.23
C SER A 62 -16.68 14.18 9.56
N PHE A 63 -15.46 13.65 9.47
CA PHE A 63 -14.24 14.41 9.72
C PHE A 63 -13.84 15.19 8.45
N PRO A 64 -13.64 16.52 8.53
CA PRO A 64 -13.40 17.37 7.36
C PRO A 64 -12.05 17.13 6.68
N ASP A 65 -11.14 16.46 7.36
CA ASP A 65 -9.80 16.11 6.90
C ASP A 65 -9.66 14.64 6.49
N PHE A 66 -10.79 13.91 6.42
CA PHE A 66 -10.87 12.57 5.87
C PHE A 66 -11.33 12.60 4.40
N PHE A 67 -10.78 11.72 3.59
CA PHE A 67 -11.32 11.38 2.26
C PHE A 67 -11.27 9.88 2.03
N ALA A 68 -12.34 9.32 1.47
CA ALA A 68 -12.43 7.89 1.22
C ALA A 68 -11.48 7.45 0.10
N SER A 69 -10.83 6.32 0.30
CA SER A 69 -9.99 5.65 -0.68
C SER A 69 -10.11 4.14 -0.50
N GLU A 70 -9.65 3.38 -1.45
CA GLU A 70 -9.58 1.91 -1.36
C GLU A 70 -8.36 1.39 -2.09
N GLU A 71 -7.85 0.24 -1.68
CA GLU A 71 -6.92 -0.58 -2.44
C GLU A 71 -7.69 -1.66 -3.17
N VAL A 72 -7.66 -1.63 -4.50
CA VAL A 72 -8.41 -2.54 -5.36
C VAL A 72 -7.53 -3.68 -5.82
N SER A 73 -7.96 -4.91 -5.56
CA SER A 73 -7.33 -6.11 -6.11
C SER A 73 -7.75 -6.26 -7.58
N ILE A 74 -6.78 -6.27 -8.49
CA ILE A 74 -6.99 -6.34 -9.94
C ILE A 74 -6.28 -7.53 -10.55
N THR A 75 -6.83 -8.04 -11.64
CA THR A 75 -6.16 -9.03 -12.47
C THR A 75 -5.53 -8.35 -13.69
N MET A 76 -4.22 -8.49 -13.82
CA MET A 76 -3.48 -7.99 -14.98
C MET A 76 -3.78 -8.83 -16.23
N PRO A 77 -3.58 -8.31 -17.45
CA PRO A 77 -3.77 -9.08 -18.68
C PRO A 77 -2.90 -10.34 -18.76
N SER A 78 -1.80 -10.41 -18.01
CA SER A 78 -0.96 -11.60 -17.87
C SER A 78 -1.58 -12.70 -17.01
N GLY A 79 -2.69 -12.41 -16.30
CA GLY A 79 -3.28 -13.26 -15.27
C GLY A 79 -2.64 -13.08 -13.89
N SER A 80 -1.67 -12.19 -13.72
CA SER A 80 -1.09 -11.85 -12.42
C SER A 80 -2.05 -10.96 -11.63
N GLU A 81 -2.02 -11.04 -10.31
CA GLU A 81 -2.69 -10.09 -9.43
C GLU A 81 -1.83 -8.85 -9.22
N ALA A 82 -2.46 -7.70 -9.07
CA ALA A 82 -1.82 -6.46 -8.66
C ALA A 82 -2.80 -5.64 -7.81
N HIS A 83 -2.29 -4.66 -7.07
CA HIS A 83 -3.11 -3.78 -6.26
C HIS A 83 -2.97 -2.34 -6.74
N LEU A 84 -4.08 -1.66 -6.87
CA LEU A 84 -4.11 -0.24 -7.17
C LEU A 84 -4.88 0.52 -6.09
N SER A 85 -4.35 1.65 -5.66
CA SER A 85 -5.10 2.58 -4.82
C SER A 85 -5.95 3.51 -5.68
N VAL A 86 -7.20 3.74 -5.25
CA VAL A 86 -8.10 4.76 -5.79
C VAL A 86 -8.39 5.77 -4.69
N TYR A 87 -8.09 7.05 -4.93
CA TYR A 87 -8.13 8.10 -3.93
C TYR A 87 -9.30 9.07 -4.14
N GLY A 88 -9.99 9.43 -3.06
CA GLY A 88 -11.02 10.47 -3.07
C GLY A 88 -12.30 10.06 -3.78
N LEU A 89 -12.69 8.78 -3.68
CA LEU A 89 -13.89 8.28 -4.34
C LEU A 89 -15.12 8.36 -3.43
N SER A 90 -16.30 8.49 -4.05
CA SER A 90 -17.59 8.39 -3.39
C SER A 90 -18.08 6.95 -3.29
N ALA A 91 -19.09 6.69 -2.45
CA ALA A 91 -19.72 5.37 -2.34
C ALA A 91 -20.27 4.85 -3.68
N GLY A 92 -20.85 5.73 -4.51
CA GLY A 92 -21.32 5.36 -5.85
C GLY A 92 -20.17 4.95 -6.78
N GLN A 93 -19.05 5.67 -6.70
CA GLN A 93 -17.85 5.34 -7.48
C GLN A 93 -17.20 4.03 -7.01
N HIS A 94 -17.18 3.76 -5.71
CA HIS A 94 -16.74 2.47 -5.16
C HIS A 94 -17.51 1.30 -5.79
N VAL A 95 -18.85 1.36 -5.81
CA VAL A 95 -19.69 0.32 -6.43
C VAL A 95 -19.30 0.08 -7.89
N GLU A 96 -19.05 1.15 -8.64
CA GLU A 96 -18.68 1.05 -10.05
C GLU A 96 -17.24 0.56 -10.27
N VAL A 97 -16.31 0.85 -9.35
CA VAL A 97 -14.96 0.30 -9.31
C VAL A 97 -15.03 -1.20 -9.09
N GLN A 98 -15.76 -1.64 -8.05
CA GLN A 98 -15.88 -3.07 -7.71
C GLN A 98 -16.54 -3.90 -8.83
N ARG A 99 -17.48 -3.33 -9.59
CA ARG A 99 -18.06 -3.98 -10.76
C ARG A 99 -17.09 -4.20 -11.91
N ARG A 100 -16.01 -3.43 -11.98
CA ARG A 100 -15.05 -3.41 -13.10
C ARG A 100 -13.70 -4.00 -12.77
N ARG A 101 -13.42 -4.30 -11.50
CA ARG A 101 -12.08 -4.70 -11.06
C ARG A 101 -11.50 -5.92 -11.77
N ASP A 102 -12.37 -6.81 -12.26
CA ASP A 102 -11.97 -8.02 -13.00
C ASP A 102 -11.74 -7.74 -14.50
N ASP A 103 -12.02 -6.51 -14.98
CA ASP A 103 -11.77 -6.04 -16.35
C ASP A 103 -10.93 -4.75 -16.29
N LEU A 104 -9.62 -4.92 -16.19
CA LEU A 104 -8.69 -3.81 -15.99
C LEU A 104 -8.83 -2.68 -17.04
N PRO A 105 -8.96 -2.96 -18.36
CA PRO A 105 -9.21 -1.92 -19.35
C PRO A 105 -10.46 -1.07 -19.06
N ARG A 106 -11.56 -1.71 -18.70
CA ARG A 106 -12.80 -1.00 -18.33
C ARG A 106 -12.69 -0.23 -17.04
N LEU A 107 -11.97 -0.79 -16.07
CA LEU A 107 -11.70 -0.09 -14.81
C LEU A 107 -10.88 1.18 -15.06
N VAL A 108 -9.76 1.07 -15.77
CA VAL A 108 -8.89 2.22 -16.06
C VAL A 108 -9.62 3.30 -16.88
N ALA A 109 -10.44 2.90 -17.86
CA ALA A 109 -11.28 3.83 -18.62
C ALA A 109 -12.23 4.58 -17.68
N TYR A 110 -12.95 3.86 -16.82
CA TYR A 110 -13.87 4.46 -15.84
C TYR A 110 -13.17 5.43 -14.89
N LEU A 111 -12.04 5.02 -14.28
CA LEU A 111 -11.29 5.87 -13.36
C LEU A 111 -10.83 7.17 -14.04
N SER A 112 -10.42 7.07 -15.31
CA SER A 112 -9.99 8.20 -16.12
C SER A 112 -11.17 9.14 -16.46
N GLU A 113 -12.31 8.60 -16.88
CA GLU A 113 -13.53 9.36 -17.17
C GLU A 113 -14.03 10.11 -15.94
N GLN A 114 -14.01 9.45 -14.78
CA GLN A 114 -14.40 10.04 -13.50
C GLN A 114 -13.33 10.99 -12.93
N ARG A 115 -12.17 11.11 -13.58
CA ARG A 115 -11.02 11.89 -13.11
C ARG A 115 -10.59 11.54 -11.69
N LEU A 116 -10.77 10.29 -11.29
CA LEU A 116 -10.25 9.78 -10.02
C LEU A 116 -8.72 9.71 -10.07
N LEU A 117 -8.07 9.98 -8.95
CA LEU A 117 -6.64 9.71 -8.81
C LEU A 117 -6.47 8.23 -8.45
N PHE A 118 -5.64 7.53 -9.21
CA PHE A 118 -5.32 6.13 -8.92
C PHE A 118 -3.86 5.83 -9.24
N GLY A 119 -3.32 4.82 -8.58
CA GLY A 119 -1.92 4.45 -8.74
C GLY A 119 -1.66 2.99 -8.44
N ILE A 120 -0.57 2.46 -8.99
CA ILE A 120 -0.12 1.10 -8.71
C ILE A 120 0.66 1.06 -7.40
N ASN A 121 0.34 0.09 -6.54
CA ASN A 121 0.98 -0.12 -5.26
C ASN A 121 2.14 -1.12 -5.36
N HIS A 122 3.10 -1.04 -4.46
CA HIS A 122 4.22 -1.96 -4.22
C HIS A 122 4.66 -2.75 -5.48
N LEU A 123 5.13 -2.02 -6.52
CA LEU A 123 5.43 -2.55 -7.87
C LEU A 123 6.30 -3.81 -7.86
N PHE A 124 7.24 -3.88 -6.93
CA PHE A 124 8.21 -4.98 -6.78
C PHE A 124 7.84 -5.97 -5.67
N SER A 125 6.54 -6.13 -5.36
CA SER A 125 6.08 -7.18 -4.44
C SER A 125 5.82 -8.50 -5.14
N ALA A 126 6.26 -9.60 -4.51
CA ALA A 126 5.95 -10.96 -4.91
C ALA A 126 4.69 -11.51 -4.23
N LEU A 127 4.08 -10.76 -3.30
CA LEU A 127 2.90 -11.21 -2.54
C LEU A 127 1.71 -11.44 -3.46
N THR A 128 1.55 -10.58 -4.46
CA THR A 128 0.49 -10.64 -5.47
C THR A 128 0.79 -11.61 -6.63
N GLY A 129 1.83 -12.44 -6.49
CA GLY A 129 2.16 -13.48 -7.46
C GLY A 129 3.24 -13.09 -8.48
N PRO A 130 3.39 -13.89 -9.55
CA PRO A 130 4.41 -13.64 -10.56
C PRO A 130 4.06 -12.39 -11.38
N ARG A 131 5.07 -11.76 -11.97
CA ARG A 131 4.91 -10.67 -12.93
C ARG A 131 5.39 -11.10 -14.31
N SER A 132 4.88 -10.44 -15.33
CA SER A 132 5.39 -10.48 -16.70
C SER A 132 5.98 -9.11 -17.09
N ARG A 133 6.72 -9.05 -18.18
CA ARG A 133 7.19 -7.77 -18.73
C ARG A 133 6.02 -6.88 -19.12
N SER A 134 4.96 -7.47 -19.69
CA SER A 134 3.77 -6.74 -20.13
C SER A 134 3.03 -6.08 -18.96
N ASP A 135 3.14 -6.59 -17.72
CA ASP A 135 2.52 -5.93 -16.56
C ASP A 135 3.19 -4.57 -16.29
N PHE A 136 4.52 -4.51 -16.37
CA PHE A 136 5.24 -3.22 -16.21
C PHE A 136 4.97 -2.26 -17.37
N ASP A 137 4.80 -2.77 -18.60
CA ASP A 137 4.40 -1.96 -19.74
C ASP A 137 2.97 -1.39 -19.51
N TRP A 138 2.07 -2.16 -18.92
CA TRP A 138 0.75 -1.71 -18.49
C TRP A 138 0.84 -0.62 -17.40
N PHE A 139 1.67 -0.82 -16.39
CA PHE A 139 1.89 0.19 -15.33
C PHE A 139 2.36 1.51 -15.95
N GLU A 140 3.33 1.45 -16.85
CA GLU A 140 3.88 2.64 -17.49
C GLU A 140 2.84 3.39 -18.34
N HIS A 141 2.01 2.69 -19.11
CA HIS A 141 1.07 3.33 -20.02
C HIS A 141 -0.23 3.80 -19.38
N HIS A 142 -0.70 3.10 -18.34
CA HIS A 142 -2.06 3.27 -17.86
C HIS A 142 -2.17 3.78 -16.41
N PHE A 143 -1.14 3.67 -15.60
CA PHE A 143 -1.21 4.13 -14.21
C PHE A 143 -0.55 5.51 -14.06
N PRO A 144 -1.35 6.55 -13.69
CA PRO A 144 -0.85 7.92 -13.64
C PRO A 144 0.09 8.20 -12.47
N VAL A 145 -0.03 7.44 -11.37
CA VAL A 145 0.77 7.62 -10.16
C VAL A 145 1.30 6.26 -9.69
N TRP A 146 2.53 6.25 -9.16
CA TRP A 146 3.18 5.02 -8.69
C TRP A 146 3.58 5.13 -7.23
N GLU A 147 3.36 4.07 -6.46
CA GLU A 147 3.89 4.01 -5.11
C GLU A 147 5.40 3.75 -5.17
N SER A 148 6.17 4.80 -4.88
CA SER A 148 7.64 4.75 -4.91
C SER A 148 8.25 4.27 -3.60
N ARG A 149 7.52 4.41 -2.49
CA ARG A 149 7.93 3.93 -1.17
C ARG A 149 6.74 3.39 -0.41
N ASN A 150 6.86 2.14 0.01
CA ASN A 150 5.90 1.44 0.84
C ASN A 150 6.59 1.03 2.15
N GLY A 151 5.96 1.36 3.29
CA GLY A 151 6.55 1.15 4.62
C GLY A 151 6.65 -0.31 5.05
N ALA A 152 5.94 -1.23 4.38
CA ALA A 152 6.05 -2.67 4.61
C ALA A 152 7.11 -3.34 3.72
N MET A 153 7.53 -2.68 2.62
CA MET A 153 8.51 -3.20 1.67
C MET A 153 9.94 -2.89 2.09
N GLU A 154 10.88 -3.77 1.71
CA GLU A 154 12.30 -3.54 1.94
C GLU A 154 12.84 -2.32 1.15
N GLU A 155 13.90 -1.72 1.67
CA GLU A 155 14.53 -0.53 1.08
C GLU A 155 14.95 -0.75 -0.38
N CYS A 156 15.48 -1.92 -0.73
CA CYS A 156 15.87 -2.21 -2.12
C CYS A 156 14.68 -2.18 -3.09
N ALA A 157 13.52 -2.71 -2.70
CA ALA A 157 12.31 -2.69 -3.51
C ALA A 157 11.80 -1.24 -3.69
N ASN A 158 11.82 -0.45 -2.63
CA ASN A 158 11.45 0.96 -2.67
C ASN A 158 12.39 1.79 -3.56
N GLN A 159 13.69 1.57 -3.47
CA GLN A 159 14.67 2.23 -4.34
C GLN A 159 14.44 1.88 -5.81
N PHE A 160 14.15 0.62 -6.13
CA PHE A 160 13.84 0.21 -7.51
C PHE A 160 12.52 0.82 -7.99
N SER A 161 11.49 0.89 -7.13
CA SER A 161 10.24 1.57 -7.45
C SER A 161 10.46 3.04 -7.75
N ALA A 162 11.21 3.74 -6.91
CA ALA A 162 11.54 5.16 -7.09
C ALA A 162 12.37 5.39 -8.38
N ALA A 163 13.38 4.55 -8.63
CA ALA A 163 14.22 4.67 -9.84
C ALA A 163 13.40 4.40 -11.11
N LEU A 164 12.51 3.41 -11.09
CA LEU A 164 11.65 3.09 -12.21
C LEU A 164 10.64 4.20 -12.48
N ALA A 165 10.00 4.74 -11.41
CA ALA A 165 9.07 5.87 -11.52
C ALA A 165 9.76 7.12 -12.09
N ALA A 166 10.97 7.45 -11.61
CA ALA A 166 11.75 8.58 -12.11
C ALA A 166 12.09 8.42 -13.60
N ARG A 167 12.50 7.21 -14.01
CA ARG A 167 12.79 6.93 -15.43
C ARG A 167 11.54 7.06 -16.31
N ALA A 168 10.38 6.61 -15.82
CA ALA A 168 9.12 6.70 -16.53
C ALA A 168 8.45 8.08 -16.43
N GLY A 169 9.06 9.04 -15.71
CA GLY A 169 8.49 10.37 -15.47
C GLY A 169 7.16 10.35 -14.72
N LYS A 170 6.95 9.36 -13.83
CA LYS A 170 5.69 9.19 -13.12
C LYS A 170 5.66 9.98 -11.82
N PRO A 171 4.56 10.70 -11.54
CA PRO A 171 4.23 11.15 -10.19
C PRO A 171 4.29 10.02 -9.18
N VAL A 172 4.73 10.33 -7.96
CA VAL A 172 4.93 9.31 -6.93
C VAL A 172 4.07 9.55 -5.70
N THR A 173 3.71 8.44 -5.06
CA THR A 173 3.12 8.38 -3.72
C THR A 173 3.95 7.48 -2.82
N GLY A 174 3.65 7.53 -1.53
CA GLY A 174 4.14 6.57 -0.55
C GLY A 174 3.21 6.53 0.65
N GLY A 175 3.14 5.36 1.26
CA GLY A 175 2.34 5.08 2.43
C GLY A 175 2.96 4.00 3.30
N SER A 176 2.44 3.86 4.52
CA SER A 176 2.99 2.90 5.48
C SER A 176 2.65 1.44 5.16
N ASP A 177 1.56 1.21 4.42
CA ASP A 177 0.97 -0.12 4.21
C ASP A 177 0.74 -0.83 5.56
N SER A 178 0.21 -0.04 6.49
CA SER A 178 0.12 -0.44 7.88
C SER A 178 -1.11 -1.27 8.15
N HIS A 179 -0.89 -2.50 8.61
CA HIS A 179 -1.92 -3.42 9.07
C HIS A 179 -2.05 -3.46 10.60
N THR A 180 -1.25 -2.64 11.29
CA THR A 180 -1.25 -2.49 12.75
C THR A 180 -1.09 -1.03 13.14
N LEU A 181 -1.53 -0.66 14.33
CA LEU A 181 -1.36 0.70 14.85
C LEU A 181 0.10 1.12 15.06
N ARG A 182 1.07 0.19 14.95
CA ARG A 182 2.48 0.42 15.26
C ARG A 182 3.25 1.10 14.13
N THR A 183 2.84 0.86 12.90
CA THR A 183 3.57 1.28 11.69
C THR A 183 2.92 2.47 10.97
N LEU A 184 1.77 2.94 11.46
CA LEU A 184 1.07 4.12 10.96
C LEU A 184 1.96 5.35 10.89
N ALA A 185 1.83 6.13 9.83
CA ALA A 185 2.54 7.38 9.55
C ALA A 185 4.07 7.27 9.46
N ARG A 186 4.62 6.04 9.43
CA ARG A 186 6.07 5.86 9.26
C ARG A 186 6.55 6.15 7.85
N THR A 187 5.65 6.06 6.90
CA THR A 187 5.85 6.46 5.51
C THR A 187 4.61 7.21 5.07
N TYR A 188 4.79 8.35 4.44
CA TYR A 188 3.72 9.24 4.06
C TYR A 188 4.12 10.11 2.87
N THR A 189 3.15 10.75 2.27
CA THR A 189 3.36 11.71 1.18
C THR A 189 3.00 13.11 1.65
N GLU A 190 3.84 14.08 1.31
CA GLU A 190 3.61 15.51 1.51
C GLU A 190 3.36 16.19 0.17
N VAL A 191 2.37 17.07 0.12
CA VAL A 191 2.17 18.03 -0.98
C VAL A 191 2.32 19.43 -0.42
N PRO A 192 3.48 20.09 -0.62
CA PRO A 192 3.73 21.42 -0.13
C PRO A 192 2.72 22.44 -0.69
N GLY A 193 2.22 23.32 0.16
CA GLY A 193 1.30 24.39 -0.23
C GLY A 193 -0.17 23.98 -0.41
N ALA A 194 -0.51 22.69 -0.39
CA ALA A 194 -1.90 22.24 -0.39
C ALA A 194 -2.60 22.64 0.92
N ARG A 195 -3.88 23.04 0.83
CA ARG A 195 -4.71 23.52 1.96
C ARG A 195 -6.00 22.72 2.13
N SER A 196 -6.29 21.81 1.20
CA SER A 196 -7.47 20.93 1.22
C SER A 196 -7.14 19.57 0.61
N ALA A 197 -7.99 18.57 0.85
CA ALA A 197 -7.86 17.25 0.23
C ALA A 197 -7.88 17.34 -1.31
N ALA A 198 -8.73 18.21 -1.87
CA ALA A 198 -8.80 18.42 -3.31
C ALA A 198 -7.48 18.99 -3.89
N GLU A 199 -6.89 20.00 -3.23
CA GLU A 199 -5.58 20.54 -3.64
C GLU A 199 -4.46 19.53 -3.45
N PHE A 200 -4.52 18.72 -2.41
CA PHE A 200 -3.58 17.64 -2.16
C PHE A 200 -3.60 16.60 -3.29
N LEU A 201 -4.78 16.08 -3.64
CA LEU A 201 -4.95 15.10 -4.73
C LEU A 201 -4.56 15.70 -6.09
N ALA A 202 -4.90 16.97 -6.35
CA ALA A 202 -4.47 17.68 -7.55
C ALA A 202 -2.95 17.84 -7.60
N GLY A 203 -2.32 18.12 -6.45
CA GLY A 203 -0.88 18.21 -6.31
C GLY A 203 -0.17 16.87 -6.57
N LEU A 204 -0.71 15.77 -6.09
CA LEU A 204 -0.20 14.41 -6.40
C LEU A 204 -0.25 14.15 -7.90
N ARG A 205 -1.39 14.43 -8.55
CA ARG A 205 -1.54 14.26 -10.00
C ARG A 205 -0.54 15.11 -10.79
N ALA A 206 -0.21 16.29 -10.28
CA ALA A 206 0.75 17.21 -10.89
C ALA A 206 2.23 16.87 -10.55
N GLY A 207 2.50 15.74 -9.87
CA GLY A 207 3.86 15.34 -9.51
C GLY A 207 4.52 16.20 -8.41
N LYS A 208 3.73 16.90 -7.59
CA LYS A 208 4.23 17.72 -6.49
C LYS A 208 4.38 16.95 -5.17
N GLY A 209 4.06 15.66 -5.18
CA GLY A 209 4.20 14.77 -4.02
C GLY A 209 5.66 14.57 -3.65
N ARG A 210 5.97 14.68 -2.36
CA ARG A 210 7.27 14.33 -1.76
C ARG A 210 7.03 13.18 -0.80
N VAL A 211 7.72 12.07 -1.04
CA VAL A 211 7.57 10.87 -0.22
C VAL A 211 8.61 10.88 0.89
N HIS A 212 8.16 10.64 2.10
CA HIS A 212 8.98 10.62 3.32
C HIS A 212 8.81 9.31 4.05
N GLY A 213 9.77 8.97 4.88
CA GLY A 213 9.64 7.86 5.83
C GLY A 213 10.62 6.72 5.58
N VAL A 214 10.31 5.59 6.20
CA VAL A 214 11.20 4.45 6.31
C VAL A 214 10.59 3.22 5.66
N SER A 215 11.45 2.36 5.15
CA SER A 215 11.07 1.06 4.58
C SER A 215 10.82 0.02 5.67
N GLY A 216 10.15 -1.05 5.30
CA GLY A 216 10.01 -2.24 6.10
C GLY A 216 11.33 -3.00 6.25
N ASP A 217 11.38 -3.84 7.27
CA ASP A 217 12.44 -4.80 7.51
C ASP A 217 11.86 -6.06 8.16
N TRP A 218 12.65 -7.12 8.21
CA TRP A 218 12.21 -8.39 8.80
C TRP A 218 11.66 -8.25 10.22
N THR A 219 12.30 -7.42 11.06
CA THR A 219 11.89 -7.29 12.48
C THR A 219 10.53 -6.61 12.60
N ARG A 220 10.25 -5.61 11.75
CA ARG A 220 8.98 -4.90 11.69
C ARG A 220 7.87 -5.80 11.18
N VAL A 221 8.09 -6.45 10.04
CA VAL A 221 7.12 -7.39 9.47
C VAL A 221 6.80 -8.50 10.46
N THR A 222 7.81 -9.07 11.13
CA THR A 222 7.61 -10.09 12.15
C THR A 222 6.78 -9.56 13.32
N ALA A 223 7.08 -8.35 13.80
CA ALA A 223 6.35 -7.74 14.91
C ALA A 223 4.89 -7.44 14.56
N ASP A 224 4.62 -7.03 13.31
CA ASP A 224 3.25 -6.79 12.83
C ASP A 224 2.47 -8.11 12.72
N VAL A 225 3.06 -9.15 12.13
CA VAL A 225 2.42 -10.48 12.06
C VAL A 225 2.15 -11.06 13.46
N LEU A 226 3.07 -10.90 14.42
CA LEU A 226 2.85 -11.30 15.81
C LEU A 226 1.73 -10.49 16.47
N THR A 227 1.62 -9.20 16.18
CA THR A 227 0.57 -8.32 16.68
C THR A 227 -0.79 -8.76 16.14
N ILE A 228 -0.91 -8.98 14.84
CA ILE A 228 -2.12 -9.50 14.17
C ILE A 228 -2.49 -10.85 14.77
N THR A 229 -1.52 -11.75 14.93
CA THR A 229 -1.74 -13.07 15.55
C THR A 229 -2.27 -12.94 16.98
N ALA A 230 -1.72 -12.03 17.79
CA ALA A 230 -2.19 -11.82 19.16
C ALA A 230 -3.65 -11.30 19.19
N HIS A 231 -4.03 -10.43 18.25
CA HIS A 231 -5.43 -9.99 18.11
C HIS A 231 -6.35 -11.14 17.67
N MET A 232 -5.94 -11.96 16.71
CA MET A 232 -6.67 -13.14 16.29
C MET A 232 -6.92 -14.11 17.45
N LEU A 233 -5.90 -14.39 18.27
CA LEU A 233 -6.02 -15.27 19.45
C LEU A 233 -7.02 -14.72 20.47
N ARG A 234 -7.11 -13.40 20.62
CA ARG A 234 -8.06 -12.74 21.52
C ARG A 234 -9.49 -12.76 20.96
N GLU A 235 -9.66 -12.47 19.68
CA GLU A 235 -10.99 -12.45 19.03
C GLU A 235 -11.58 -13.86 18.93
N ARG A 236 -10.73 -14.87 18.74
CA ARG A 236 -11.12 -16.27 18.50
C ARG A 236 -10.36 -17.23 19.41
N PRO A 237 -10.78 -17.40 20.69
CA PRO A 237 -10.03 -18.18 21.68
C PRO A 237 -9.74 -19.63 21.29
N TRP A 238 -10.54 -20.25 20.41
CA TRP A 238 -10.25 -21.59 19.91
C TRP A 238 -8.94 -21.67 19.12
N THR A 239 -8.47 -20.56 18.56
CA THR A 239 -7.19 -20.48 17.84
C THR A 239 -5.98 -20.58 18.77
N LEU A 240 -6.16 -20.58 20.09
CA LEU A 240 -5.09 -20.86 21.06
C LEU A 240 -4.44 -22.24 20.80
N ALA A 241 -5.17 -23.17 20.21
CA ALA A 241 -4.59 -24.46 19.77
C ALA A 241 -3.47 -24.27 18.73
N LEU A 242 -3.45 -23.13 18.03
CA LEU A 242 -2.41 -22.78 17.04
C LEU A 242 -1.19 -22.09 17.66
N LEU A 243 -1.20 -21.80 18.96
CA LEU A 243 -0.11 -21.08 19.64
C LEU A 243 1.28 -21.70 19.39
N PRO A 244 1.49 -23.03 19.38
CA PRO A 244 2.81 -23.59 19.08
C PRO A 244 3.34 -23.23 17.69
N PHE A 245 2.45 -23.02 16.71
CA PHE A 245 2.83 -22.65 15.34
C PHE A 245 3.33 -21.19 15.24
N THR A 246 3.01 -20.35 16.23
CA THR A 246 3.47 -18.95 16.25
C THR A 246 5.00 -18.85 16.39
N LEU A 247 5.66 -19.88 16.94
CA LEU A 247 7.11 -19.97 16.99
C LEU A 247 7.75 -20.01 15.60
N GLY A 248 7.01 -20.45 14.58
CA GLY A 248 7.46 -20.45 13.20
C GLY A 248 7.33 -19.09 12.49
N ILE A 249 6.62 -18.11 13.06
CA ILE A 249 6.37 -16.81 12.42
C ILE A 249 7.69 -16.10 12.05
N PRO A 250 8.70 -15.97 12.92
CA PRO A 250 9.95 -15.31 12.55
C PRO A 250 10.66 -15.95 11.35
N VAL A 251 10.61 -17.27 11.25
CA VAL A 251 11.19 -18.00 10.11
C VAL A 251 10.36 -17.76 8.85
N ALA A 252 9.03 -17.84 8.93
CA ALA A 252 8.15 -17.61 7.79
C ALA A 252 8.29 -16.18 7.25
N THR A 253 8.32 -15.17 8.12
CA THR A 253 8.52 -13.78 7.73
C THR A 253 9.91 -13.53 7.15
N PHE A 254 10.96 -14.19 7.69
CA PHE A 254 12.31 -14.12 7.11
C PHE A 254 12.35 -14.68 5.69
N LEU A 255 11.76 -15.85 5.48
CA LEU A 255 11.68 -16.47 4.15
C LEU A 255 10.88 -15.61 3.18
N ASN A 256 9.80 -14.98 3.65
CA ASN A 256 9.04 -14.04 2.84
C ASN A 256 9.88 -12.83 2.43
N VAL A 257 10.58 -12.20 3.36
CA VAL A 257 11.48 -11.06 3.07
C VAL A 257 12.56 -11.46 2.05
N LEU A 258 13.15 -12.64 2.17
CA LEU A 258 14.09 -13.14 1.16
C LEU A 258 13.46 -13.35 -0.22
N ARG A 259 12.20 -13.82 -0.27
CA ARG A 259 11.46 -13.98 -1.52
C ARG A 259 11.18 -12.62 -2.17
N GLU A 260 10.69 -11.65 -1.40
CA GLU A 260 10.43 -10.27 -1.85
C GLU A 260 11.70 -9.63 -2.42
N ARG A 261 12.80 -9.73 -1.69
CA ARG A 261 14.09 -9.21 -2.12
C ARG A 261 14.59 -9.84 -3.42
N ARG A 262 14.50 -11.17 -3.53
CA ARG A 262 14.87 -11.88 -4.77
C ARG A 262 14.04 -11.42 -5.96
N PHE A 263 12.74 -11.30 -5.75
CA PHE A 263 11.80 -10.82 -6.76
C PHE A 263 12.16 -9.39 -7.22
N ALA A 264 12.34 -8.47 -6.28
CA ALA A 264 12.68 -7.09 -6.56
C ALA A 264 14.00 -6.99 -7.36
N VAL A 265 15.06 -7.67 -6.91
CA VAL A 265 16.36 -7.69 -7.60
C VAL A 265 16.25 -8.28 -9.00
N GLN A 266 15.53 -9.39 -9.16
CA GLN A 266 15.34 -10.04 -10.46
C GLN A 266 14.65 -9.12 -11.47
N TRP A 267 13.61 -8.41 -11.05
CA TRP A 267 12.89 -7.49 -11.93
C TRP A 267 13.65 -6.19 -12.15
N ALA A 268 14.31 -5.65 -11.14
CA ALA A 268 15.17 -4.48 -11.29
C ALA A 268 16.26 -4.72 -12.34
N ALA A 269 16.93 -5.86 -12.32
CA ALA A 269 17.94 -6.22 -13.31
C ALA A 269 17.40 -6.23 -14.76
N ARG A 270 16.14 -6.59 -14.95
CA ARG A 270 15.47 -6.62 -16.25
C ARG A 270 14.98 -5.26 -16.72
N LEU A 271 14.54 -4.43 -15.77
CA LEU A 271 13.88 -3.17 -16.05
C LEU A 271 14.84 -1.96 -15.95
N LEU A 272 15.89 -2.06 -15.16
CA LEU A 272 16.87 -1.01 -14.90
C LEU A 272 18.30 -1.50 -15.20
N PRO A 273 18.63 -1.83 -16.46
CA PRO A 273 19.89 -2.49 -16.82
C PRO A 273 21.15 -1.70 -16.45
N ASN A 274 21.02 -0.40 -16.19
CA ASN A 274 22.12 0.49 -15.79
C ASN A 274 22.08 0.89 -14.31
N ALA A 275 21.18 0.28 -13.51
CA ALA A 275 21.22 0.50 -12.06
C ALA A 275 22.49 -0.15 -11.50
N PRO A 276 23.32 0.57 -10.71
CA PRO A 276 24.55 0.02 -10.17
C PRO A 276 24.20 -1.19 -9.30
N SER A 277 24.78 -2.33 -9.62
CA SER A 277 24.72 -3.52 -8.79
C SER A 277 25.42 -3.19 -7.46
N GLY A 278 24.64 -2.87 -6.43
CA GLY A 278 25.14 -2.63 -5.07
C GLY A 278 25.26 -1.17 -4.61
N ALA A 279 24.92 -0.17 -5.40
CA ALA A 279 24.83 1.19 -4.90
C ALA A 279 23.45 1.41 -4.25
N VAL A 280 23.42 1.32 -2.94
CA VAL A 280 22.37 1.93 -2.12
C VAL A 280 22.57 3.44 -2.22
N PRO A 281 21.70 4.23 -2.84
CA PRO A 281 21.77 5.67 -2.70
C PRO A 281 21.66 6.00 -1.20
N GLU A 282 22.59 6.78 -0.67
CA GLU A 282 22.48 7.25 0.71
C GLU A 282 21.15 8.00 0.88
N PRO A 283 20.48 7.81 2.02
CA PRO A 283 19.28 8.58 2.30
C PRO A 283 19.66 10.05 2.32
N VAL A 284 18.95 10.88 1.57
CA VAL A 284 19.00 12.32 1.73
C VAL A 284 18.39 12.60 3.10
N VAL A 285 19.23 12.62 4.12
CA VAL A 285 18.91 13.13 5.45
C VAL A 285 19.05 14.65 5.35
N GLU A 286 17.96 15.33 5.02
CA GLU A 286 17.89 16.74 5.39
C GLU A 286 17.74 16.80 6.91
N ALA A 287 18.76 17.34 7.55
CA ALA A 287 18.78 17.59 8.97
C ALA A 287 17.58 18.45 9.39
N ALA A 288 17.04 18.12 10.56
CA ALA A 288 15.94 18.76 11.25
C ALA A 288 16.13 20.25 11.50
#